data_2e75de799866f0caad368df580bbafdb
#
_entry.id   2e75de799866f0caad368df580bbafdb
#
_cell.length_a   1.000
_cell.length_b   1.000
_cell.length_c   1.000
_cell.angle_alpha   90.00
_cell.angle_beta   90.00
_cell.angle_gamma   90.00
#
_symmetry.space_group_name_H-M   'P 1'
#
loop_
_entity.id
_entity.type
_entity.pdbx_description
1 polymer ?
#
loop_
_entity_poly.entity_id
_entity_poly.type
_entity_poly.pdbx_seq_one_letter_code
_entity_poly.pdbx_strand_id
1 'polypeptide(L)'
;YEHAIRYQRKNGSLPIEVRRGGRAMFYQGRAMNALSVIAIIAENQGYNIWEYDHKGKGKNFHNLVKFFLDFSENNEIVFKYAKEMKAPGPAKDYKNQDLKVKNSSNWGWLYAYATRFPNHDNIKRVKNWSQNSTDLNNYQRKIVYQFNNVSKVRFDHASWTVVEPNCHFTK
;
A
#
# COMPACT_ATOMS: atom_id res chain seq x y z
N TYR A 1 13.84 6.03 2.79
CA TYR A 1 13.26 5.26 1.69
C TYR A 1 14.07 4.01 1.41
N GLU A 2 15.34 4.14 1.02
CA GLU A 2 16.24 3.03 0.67
C GLU A 2 16.26 1.93 1.74
N HIS A 3 16.37 2.30 3.01
CA HIS A 3 16.41 1.35 4.12
C HIS A 3 15.15 0.44 4.13
N ALA A 4 13.96 1.01 3.98
CA ALA A 4 12.72 0.23 3.95
C ALA A 4 12.67 -0.71 2.73
N ILE A 5 13.05 -0.21 1.56
CA ILE A 5 13.10 -0.99 0.32
C ILE A 5 14.11 -2.15 0.46
N ARG A 6 15.29 -1.89 1.02
CA ARG A 6 16.32 -2.92 1.25
C ARG A 6 15.84 -4.05 2.15
N TYR A 7 15.11 -3.72 3.22
CA TYR A 7 14.61 -4.70 4.20
C TYR A 7 13.32 -5.41 3.77
N GLN A 8 12.72 -5.01 2.68
CA GLN A 8 11.60 -5.73 2.07
C GLN A 8 11.96 -7.21 1.84
N ARG A 9 11.04 -8.13 2.12
CA ARG A 9 11.19 -9.53 1.70
C ARG A 9 11.04 -9.67 0.19
N LYS A 10 11.47 -10.77 -0.38
CA LYS A 10 11.35 -11.04 -1.84
C LYS A 10 9.91 -10.92 -2.36
N ASN A 11 8.92 -11.20 -1.53
CA ASN A 11 7.50 -11.08 -1.89
C ASN A 11 6.91 -9.68 -1.69
N GLY A 12 7.69 -8.67 -1.33
CA GLY A 12 7.20 -7.32 -1.11
C GLY A 12 6.70 -7.00 0.30
N SER A 13 6.70 -7.96 1.23
CA SER A 13 6.28 -7.67 2.60
C SER A 13 7.35 -6.93 3.40
N LEU A 14 6.94 -5.96 4.21
CA LEU A 14 7.80 -5.25 5.15
C LEU A 14 7.83 -6.01 6.49
N PRO A 15 8.98 -6.55 6.93
CA PRO A 15 9.06 -7.48 8.06
C PRO A 15 8.45 -6.95 9.36
N ILE A 16 8.69 -5.68 9.67
CA ILE A 16 8.23 -5.06 10.93
C ILE A 16 6.70 -4.85 10.89
N GLU A 17 6.15 -4.56 9.72
CA GLU A 17 4.73 -4.21 9.59
C GLU A 17 3.82 -5.43 9.54
N VAL A 18 4.18 -6.44 8.74
CA VAL A 18 3.31 -7.61 8.52
C VAL A 18 3.25 -8.59 9.69
N ARG A 19 4.05 -8.41 10.74
CA ARG A 19 3.99 -9.24 11.96
C ARG A 19 2.96 -8.76 13.00
N ARG A 20 2.14 -7.74 12.67
CA ARG A 20 1.26 -7.03 13.64
C ARG A 20 -0.15 -7.62 13.76
N GLY A 21 -0.28 -8.94 13.83
CA GLY A 21 -1.57 -9.62 14.06
C GLY A 21 -2.63 -9.23 13.02
N GLY A 22 -3.86 -9.04 13.45
CA GLY A 22 -4.98 -8.64 12.59
C GLY A 22 -4.85 -7.25 11.94
N ARG A 23 -3.79 -6.51 12.24
CA ARG A 23 -3.48 -5.21 11.62
C ARG A 23 -2.24 -5.24 10.74
N ALA A 24 -1.71 -6.40 10.41
CA ALA A 24 -0.49 -6.52 9.61
C ALA A 24 -0.59 -5.74 8.29
N MET A 25 -1.67 -5.93 7.55
CA MET A 25 -1.85 -5.27 6.25
C MET A 25 -2.23 -3.79 6.38
N PHE A 26 -2.88 -3.39 7.46
CA PHE A 26 -3.07 -1.97 7.79
C PHE A 26 -1.73 -1.25 7.95
N TYR A 27 -0.80 -1.83 8.70
CA TYR A 27 0.53 -1.22 8.90
C TYR A 27 1.40 -1.30 7.64
N GLN A 28 1.31 -2.36 6.84
CA GLN A 28 1.93 -2.41 5.52
C GLN A 28 1.46 -1.22 4.66
N GLY A 29 0.15 -0.97 4.60
CA GLY A 29 -0.41 0.17 3.87
C GLY A 29 0.05 1.53 4.41
N ARG A 30 0.15 1.68 5.74
CA ARG A 30 0.69 2.92 6.35
C ARG A 30 2.15 3.17 5.98
N ALA A 31 2.98 2.14 6.00
CA ALA A 31 4.38 2.26 5.59
C ALA A 31 4.48 2.62 4.10
N MET A 32 3.68 1.99 3.24
CA MET A 32 3.60 2.35 1.82
C MET A 32 3.17 3.81 1.62
N ASN A 33 2.24 4.30 2.44
CA ASN A 33 1.80 5.70 2.39
C ASN A 33 2.96 6.65 2.72
N ALA A 34 3.70 6.40 3.79
CA ALA A 34 4.88 7.20 4.14
C ALA A 34 5.95 7.17 3.04
N LEU A 35 6.20 5.99 2.46
CA LEU A 35 7.17 5.84 1.36
C LEU A 35 6.72 6.58 0.10
N SER A 36 5.41 6.60 -0.20
CA SER A 36 4.91 7.37 -1.35
C SER A 36 5.07 8.87 -1.17
N VAL A 37 4.89 9.39 0.05
CA VAL A 37 5.16 10.80 0.36
C VAL A 37 6.63 11.14 0.09
N ILE A 38 7.55 10.32 0.61
CA ILE A 38 8.99 10.52 0.40
C ILE A 38 9.32 10.50 -1.10
N ALA A 39 8.71 9.57 -1.86
CA ALA A 39 8.95 9.45 -3.29
C ALA A 39 8.44 10.68 -4.07
N ILE A 40 7.28 11.23 -3.70
CA ILE A 40 6.75 12.47 -4.30
C ILE A 40 7.66 13.67 -3.99
N ILE A 41 8.11 13.80 -2.73
CA ILE A 41 9.02 14.88 -2.35
C ILE A 41 10.33 14.79 -3.13
N ALA A 42 10.92 13.60 -3.22
CA ALA A 42 12.15 13.37 -3.97
C ALA A 42 11.98 13.70 -5.45
N GLU A 43 10.85 13.30 -6.04
CA GLU A 43 10.55 13.58 -7.45
C GLU A 43 10.43 15.07 -7.73
N ASN A 44 9.83 15.86 -6.83
CA ASN A 44 9.78 17.31 -6.94
C ASN A 44 11.18 17.96 -6.85
N GLN A 45 12.17 17.24 -6.34
CA GLN A 45 13.59 17.63 -6.33
C GLN A 45 14.38 17.03 -7.50
N GLY A 46 13.73 16.37 -8.45
CA GLY A 46 14.35 15.76 -9.63
C GLY A 46 14.88 14.34 -9.43
N TYR A 47 14.58 13.69 -8.30
CA TYR A 47 15.04 12.32 -8.03
C TYR A 47 13.91 11.32 -8.21
N ASN A 48 14.00 10.45 -9.22
CA ASN A 48 13.04 9.36 -9.40
C ASN A 48 13.40 8.16 -8.52
N ILE A 49 12.92 8.15 -7.27
CA ILE A 49 13.13 7.02 -6.35
C ILE A 49 11.99 6.00 -6.39
N TRP A 50 10.92 6.26 -7.13
CA TRP A 50 9.86 5.29 -7.34
C TRP A 50 10.35 3.99 -7.97
N GLU A 51 11.30 4.13 -8.93
CA GLU A 51 11.93 3.02 -9.66
C GLU A 51 13.17 2.45 -8.93
N TYR A 52 13.48 2.99 -7.74
CA TYR A 52 14.63 2.49 -6.99
C TYR A 52 14.47 0.99 -6.69
N ASP A 53 15.37 0.19 -7.24
CA ASP A 53 15.46 -1.25 -6.97
C ASP A 53 16.79 -1.56 -6.26
N HIS A 54 16.69 -2.03 -5.02
CA HIS A 54 17.86 -2.36 -4.25
C HIS A 54 18.70 -3.46 -4.91
N LYS A 55 19.79 -3.08 -5.56
CA LYS A 55 20.76 -3.96 -6.25
C LYS A 55 20.14 -4.85 -7.33
N GLY A 56 19.11 -4.39 -8.03
CA GLY A 56 18.43 -5.16 -9.06
C GLY A 56 17.76 -6.45 -8.57
N LYS A 57 17.35 -6.50 -7.30
CA LYS A 57 16.79 -7.70 -6.68
C LYS A 57 15.26 -7.77 -6.69
N GLY A 58 14.59 -6.90 -7.45
CA GLY A 58 13.15 -6.76 -7.46
C GLY A 58 12.58 -6.20 -6.16
N LYS A 59 13.43 -5.59 -5.33
CA LYS A 59 13.02 -4.91 -4.11
C LYS A 59 12.77 -3.45 -4.40
N ASN A 60 11.54 -3.12 -4.70
CA ASN A 60 11.10 -1.80 -5.12
C ASN A 60 9.67 -1.51 -4.65
N PHE A 61 9.15 -0.34 -4.96
CA PHE A 61 7.79 0.03 -4.59
C PHE A 61 6.73 -0.82 -5.30
N HIS A 62 6.98 -1.21 -6.55
CA HIS A 62 6.05 -2.08 -7.30
C HIS A 62 5.82 -3.42 -6.60
N ASN A 63 6.86 -3.97 -5.99
CA ASN A 63 6.77 -5.24 -5.27
C ASN A 63 6.01 -5.10 -3.93
N LEU A 64 6.08 -3.93 -3.25
CA LEU A 64 5.22 -3.63 -2.10
C LEU A 64 3.75 -3.64 -2.50
N VAL A 65 3.42 -2.97 -3.61
CA VAL A 65 2.05 -2.93 -4.16
C VAL A 65 1.60 -4.33 -4.56
N LYS A 66 2.45 -5.07 -5.28
CA LYS A 66 2.15 -6.46 -5.66
C LYS A 66 1.78 -7.31 -4.45
N PHE A 67 2.58 -7.27 -3.38
CA PHE A 67 2.28 -8.03 -2.16
C PHE A 67 0.94 -7.65 -1.54
N PHE A 68 0.58 -6.37 -1.56
CA PHE A 68 -0.70 -5.90 -1.03
C PHE A 68 -1.88 -6.43 -1.85
N LEU A 69 -1.73 -6.50 -3.16
CA LEU A 69 -2.73 -7.06 -4.07
C LEU A 69 -2.80 -8.59 -3.96
N ASP A 70 -1.66 -9.28 -3.90
CA ASP A 70 -1.59 -10.73 -3.70
C ASP A 70 -2.28 -11.15 -2.39
N PHE A 71 -2.08 -10.38 -1.30
CA PHE A 71 -2.81 -10.57 -0.06
C PHE A 71 -4.32 -10.47 -0.25
N SER A 72 -4.79 -9.54 -1.05
CA SER A 72 -6.23 -9.34 -1.24
C SER A 72 -6.91 -10.50 -1.98
N GLU A 73 -6.16 -11.25 -2.78
CA GLU A 73 -6.63 -12.46 -3.44
C GLU A 73 -6.48 -13.69 -2.54
N ASN A 74 -5.35 -13.79 -1.85
CA ASN A 74 -5.06 -14.88 -0.92
C ASN A 74 -4.51 -14.30 0.39
N ASN A 75 -5.39 -14.15 1.39
CA ASN A 75 -5.01 -13.57 2.67
C ASN A 75 -4.09 -14.47 3.53
N GLU A 76 -3.98 -15.74 3.22
CA GLU A 76 -3.13 -16.67 3.96
C GLU A 76 -1.64 -16.34 3.82
N ILE A 77 -1.24 -15.68 2.74
CA ILE A 77 0.16 -15.30 2.52
C ILE A 77 0.72 -14.40 3.63
N VAL A 78 -0.15 -13.69 4.37
CA VAL A 78 0.25 -12.84 5.49
C VAL A 78 0.25 -13.58 6.84
N PHE A 79 -0.51 -14.66 6.97
CA PHE A 79 -0.74 -15.31 8.27
C PHE A 79 0.53 -15.80 8.94
N LYS A 80 1.47 -16.35 8.14
CA LYS A 80 2.76 -16.83 8.65
C LYS A 80 3.60 -15.74 9.32
N TYR A 81 3.40 -14.48 8.92
CA TYR A 81 4.07 -13.32 9.51
C TYR A 81 3.22 -12.70 10.62
N ALA A 82 1.92 -12.53 10.37
CA ALA A 82 1.02 -11.86 11.29
C ALA A 82 0.91 -12.55 12.65
N LYS A 83 1.04 -13.87 12.69
CA LYS A 83 1.02 -14.66 13.93
C LYS A 83 2.23 -14.46 14.84
N GLU A 84 3.33 -13.90 14.33
CA GLU A 84 4.59 -13.73 15.09
C GLU A 84 4.42 -12.78 16.28
N MET A 85 3.49 -11.83 16.20
CA MET A 85 3.25 -10.86 17.25
C MET A 85 2.00 -11.19 18.05
N LYS A 86 2.18 -11.48 19.33
CA LYS A 86 1.08 -11.60 20.30
C LYS A 86 0.58 -10.21 20.68
N ALA A 87 -0.21 -9.60 19.83
CA ALA A 87 -0.80 -8.29 20.10
C ALA A 87 -1.98 -8.41 21.06
N PRO A 88 -2.15 -7.49 22.04
CA PRO A 88 -3.34 -7.42 22.87
C PRO A 88 -4.56 -6.90 22.06
N GLY A 89 -5.76 -7.19 22.54
CA GLY A 89 -7.01 -6.68 22.01
C GLY A 89 -7.40 -7.23 20.63
N PRO A 90 -8.13 -6.46 19.81
CA PRO A 90 -8.70 -6.92 18.53
C PRO A 90 -7.66 -7.31 17.48
N ALA A 91 -6.41 -6.92 17.66
CA ALA A 91 -5.32 -7.31 16.77
C ALA A 91 -4.85 -8.78 16.97
N LYS A 92 -5.39 -9.51 17.96
CA LYS A 92 -5.05 -10.92 18.22
C LYS A 92 -5.44 -11.86 17.08
N ASP A 93 -6.56 -11.59 16.42
CA ASP A 93 -7.04 -12.41 15.32
C ASP A 93 -6.28 -12.06 14.03
N TYR A 94 -5.14 -12.72 13.83
CA TYR A 94 -4.31 -12.49 12.66
C TYR A 94 -4.93 -12.99 11.35
N LYS A 95 -5.95 -13.87 11.42
CA LYS A 95 -6.65 -14.37 10.23
C LYS A 95 -7.65 -13.35 9.68
N ASN A 96 -8.15 -12.45 10.55
CA ASN A 96 -9.06 -11.38 10.16
C ASN A 96 -8.30 -10.05 10.08
N GLN A 97 -7.85 -9.69 8.88
CA GLN A 97 -7.07 -8.48 8.64
C GLN A 97 -7.97 -7.23 8.57
N ASP A 98 -7.79 -6.33 9.54
CA ASP A 98 -8.49 -5.05 9.56
C ASP A 98 -7.71 -3.99 8.76
N LEU A 99 -8.15 -3.70 7.55
CA LEU A 99 -7.54 -2.70 6.65
C LEU A 99 -7.87 -1.25 7.02
N LYS A 100 -8.74 -1.01 8.03
CA LYS A 100 -9.17 0.35 8.41
C LYS A 100 -9.63 1.20 7.22
N VAL A 101 -10.52 0.65 6.41
CA VAL A 101 -11.01 1.27 5.15
C VAL A 101 -11.62 2.66 5.37
N LYS A 102 -12.25 2.89 6.51
CA LYS A 102 -12.84 4.20 6.85
C LYS A 102 -11.80 5.29 7.10
N ASN A 103 -10.54 4.92 7.28
CA ASN A 103 -9.45 5.85 7.46
C ASN A 103 -8.76 6.09 6.11
N SER A 104 -9.25 7.06 5.36
CA SER A 104 -8.77 7.42 4.02
C SER A 104 -7.25 7.72 3.99
N SER A 105 -6.70 8.19 5.09
CA SER A 105 -5.29 8.55 5.21
C SER A 105 -4.30 7.40 4.96
N ASN A 106 -4.76 6.15 5.02
CA ASN A 106 -3.88 4.99 4.79
C ASN A 106 -3.84 4.52 3.33
N TRP A 107 -4.57 5.18 2.43
CA TRP A 107 -4.73 4.76 1.05
C TRP A 107 -4.12 5.73 0.03
N GLY A 108 -3.49 6.81 0.49
CA GLY A 108 -2.83 7.79 -0.36
C GLY A 108 -1.78 7.17 -1.29
N TRP A 109 -1.10 6.10 -0.84
CA TRP A 109 -0.15 5.37 -1.68
C TRP A 109 -0.80 4.79 -2.94
N LEU A 110 -2.06 4.31 -2.85
CA LEU A 110 -2.75 3.73 -4.00
C LEU A 110 -3.04 4.81 -5.05
N TYR A 111 -3.44 5.99 -4.59
CA TYR A 111 -3.62 7.16 -5.46
C TYR A 111 -2.32 7.57 -6.14
N ALA A 112 -1.30 7.84 -5.34
CA ALA A 112 0.00 8.27 -5.85
C ALA A 112 0.57 7.27 -6.86
N TYR A 113 0.44 5.97 -6.55
CA TYR A 113 0.91 4.91 -7.42
C TYR A 113 0.08 4.80 -8.71
N ALA A 114 -1.26 4.85 -8.62
CA ALA A 114 -2.13 4.74 -9.78
C ALA A 114 -1.98 5.92 -10.75
N THR A 115 -1.79 7.13 -10.21
CA THR A 115 -1.54 8.33 -11.02
C THR A 115 -0.20 8.25 -11.73
N ARG A 116 0.84 7.75 -11.04
CA ARG A 116 2.19 7.66 -11.58
C ARG A 116 2.38 6.52 -12.56
N PHE A 117 1.75 5.39 -12.30
CA PHE A 117 1.91 4.16 -13.07
C PHE A 117 0.57 3.60 -13.59
N PRO A 118 -0.20 4.39 -14.37
CA PRO A 118 -1.56 4.01 -14.78
C PRO A 118 -1.62 2.75 -15.64
N ASN A 119 -0.51 2.40 -16.28
CA ASN A 119 -0.37 1.25 -17.18
C ASN A 119 0.42 0.09 -16.57
N HIS A 120 0.88 0.20 -15.31
CA HIS A 120 1.58 -0.89 -14.63
C HIS A 120 0.61 -2.05 -14.34
N ASP A 121 1.11 -3.29 -14.41
CA ASP A 121 0.28 -4.49 -14.26
C ASP A 121 -0.46 -4.55 -12.92
N ASN A 122 0.12 -4.04 -11.85
CA ASN A 122 -0.57 -3.89 -10.57
C ASN A 122 -1.85 -3.04 -10.70
N ILE A 123 -1.81 -1.95 -11.47
CA ILE A 123 -2.97 -1.07 -11.66
C ILE A 123 -3.96 -1.67 -12.67
N LYS A 124 -3.48 -2.32 -13.73
CA LYS A 124 -4.36 -3.09 -14.64
C LYS A 124 -5.16 -4.14 -13.86
N ARG A 125 -4.52 -4.83 -12.91
CA ARG A 125 -5.17 -5.81 -12.05
C ARG A 125 -6.33 -5.20 -11.24
N VAL A 126 -6.13 -4.03 -10.60
CA VAL A 126 -7.16 -3.32 -9.85
C VAL A 126 -8.28 -2.82 -10.75
N LYS A 127 -7.95 -2.30 -11.94
CA LYS A 127 -8.94 -1.90 -12.96
C LYS A 127 -9.79 -3.08 -13.40
N ASN A 128 -9.17 -4.24 -13.65
CA ASN A 128 -9.87 -5.46 -14.00
C ASN A 128 -10.86 -5.91 -12.91
N TRP A 129 -10.45 -5.85 -11.63
CA TRP A 129 -11.38 -6.10 -10.51
C TRP A 129 -12.54 -5.09 -10.51
N SER A 130 -12.26 -3.82 -10.77
CA SER A 130 -13.31 -2.78 -10.81
C SER A 130 -14.35 -3.03 -11.91
N GLN A 131 -13.94 -3.58 -13.04
CA GLN A 131 -14.81 -3.92 -14.18
C GLN A 131 -15.58 -5.23 -13.97
N ASN A 132 -14.99 -6.21 -13.26
CA ASN A 132 -15.54 -7.55 -13.04
C ASN A 132 -15.90 -7.75 -11.56
N SER A 133 -16.83 -6.95 -11.04
CA SER A 133 -17.07 -6.82 -9.59
C SER A 133 -17.86 -7.95 -8.92
N THR A 134 -18.42 -8.91 -9.68
CA THR A 134 -19.35 -9.92 -9.15
C THR A 134 -18.69 -10.90 -8.18
N ASP A 135 -17.45 -11.35 -8.47
CA ASP A 135 -16.81 -12.46 -7.76
C ASP A 135 -15.68 -12.00 -6.81
N LEU A 136 -15.63 -10.71 -6.50
CA LEU A 136 -14.60 -10.17 -5.62
C LEU A 136 -14.83 -10.58 -4.17
N ASN A 137 -13.75 -10.98 -3.50
CA ASN A 137 -13.77 -11.16 -2.05
C ASN A 137 -13.80 -9.81 -1.31
N ASN A 138 -13.97 -9.86 0.02
CA ASN A 138 -14.08 -8.66 0.85
C ASN A 138 -12.86 -7.73 0.77
N TYR A 139 -11.65 -8.26 0.64
CA TYR A 139 -10.43 -7.44 0.57
C TYR A 139 -10.29 -6.76 -0.80
N GLN A 140 -10.55 -7.47 -1.88
CA GLN A 140 -10.57 -6.90 -3.23
C GLN A 140 -11.61 -5.78 -3.35
N ARG A 141 -12.85 -6.01 -2.85
CA ARG A 141 -13.90 -4.96 -2.81
C ARG A 141 -13.44 -3.70 -2.08
N LYS A 142 -12.72 -3.85 -0.97
CA LYS A 142 -12.17 -2.71 -0.22
C LYS A 142 -11.13 -1.94 -1.04
N ILE A 143 -10.25 -2.61 -1.77
CA ILE A 143 -9.26 -1.97 -2.62
C ILE A 143 -9.94 -1.25 -3.79
N VAL A 144 -10.87 -1.92 -4.47
CA VAL A 144 -11.65 -1.32 -5.58
C VAL A 144 -12.43 -0.09 -5.10
N TYR A 145 -13.07 -0.18 -3.94
CA TYR A 145 -13.75 0.96 -3.35
C TYR A 145 -12.80 2.16 -3.15
N GLN A 146 -11.63 1.93 -2.60
CA GLN A 146 -10.63 3.00 -2.41
C GLN A 146 -10.12 3.51 -3.77
N PHE A 147 -9.83 2.64 -4.70
CA PHE A 147 -9.37 3.00 -6.05
C PHE A 147 -10.37 3.91 -6.78
N ASN A 148 -11.66 3.55 -6.75
CA ASN A 148 -12.72 4.32 -7.43
C ASN A 148 -13.07 5.63 -6.70
N ASN A 149 -12.70 5.78 -5.43
CA ASN A 149 -12.97 6.97 -4.64
C ASN A 149 -11.71 7.80 -4.37
N VAL A 150 -10.64 7.51 -5.04
CA VAL A 150 -9.34 8.17 -4.88
C VAL A 150 -9.41 9.69 -5.03
N SER A 151 -10.21 10.20 -5.97
CA SER A 151 -10.44 11.65 -6.13
C SER A 151 -11.16 12.30 -4.94
N LYS A 152 -11.75 11.50 -4.05
CA LYS A 152 -12.42 11.93 -2.82
C LYS A 152 -11.57 11.74 -1.57
N VAL A 153 -10.39 11.14 -1.69
CA VAL A 153 -9.48 10.96 -0.56
C VAL A 153 -8.95 12.33 -0.16
N ARG A 154 -9.59 12.93 0.83
CA ARG A 154 -9.05 14.09 1.51
C ARG A 154 -7.88 13.63 2.36
N PHE A 155 -6.76 14.25 2.15
CA PHE A 155 -5.59 14.07 2.99
C PHE A 155 -5.85 14.75 4.33
N ASP A 156 -6.02 13.96 5.36
CA ASP A 156 -6.35 14.44 6.69
C ASP A 156 -5.11 15.06 7.33
N HIS A 157 -5.24 16.25 7.91
CA HIS A 157 -4.14 17.04 8.49
C HIS A 157 -3.40 16.32 9.64
N ALA A 158 -4.00 15.31 10.23
CA ALA A 158 -3.40 14.53 11.31
C ALA A 158 -2.50 13.38 10.85
N SER A 159 -2.54 13.04 9.60
CA SER A 159 -1.66 12.04 9.01
C SER A 159 -0.74 12.77 8.04
N TRP A 160 0.52 12.56 8.11
CA TRP A 160 1.55 13.01 7.17
C TRP A 160 1.25 12.48 5.75
N THR A 161 0.07 12.81 5.25
CA THR A 161 -0.49 12.29 4.04
C THR A 161 -0.25 13.26 2.92
N VAL A 162 0.09 12.67 1.83
CA VAL A 162 0.32 13.25 0.53
C VAL A 162 -0.67 14.36 0.27
N VAL A 163 -0.18 15.55 0.17
CA VAL A 163 -0.84 16.67 -0.49
C VAL A 163 -1.12 16.23 -1.93
N GLU A 164 -2.27 16.57 -2.47
CA GLU A 164 -2.55 16.31 -3.87
C GLU A 164 -1.34 16.70 -4.72
N PRO A 165 -0.91 15.84 -5.67
CA PRO A 165 0.26 16.14 -6.51
C PRO A 165 0.16 17.48 -7.24
N ASN A 166 -1.07 18.02 -7.38
CA ASN A 166 -1.35 19.28 -8.05
C ASN A 166 -1.48 20.47 -7.09
N CYS A 167 -1.45 20.25 -5.78
CA CYS A 167 -1.51 21.33 -4.81
C CYS A 167 -0.08 21.79 -4.46
N HIS A 168 0.36 22.89 -5.05
CA HIS A 168 1.42 23.77 -4.52
C HIS A 168 2.89 23.46 -4.78
N PHE A 169 3.21 22.61 -5.75
CA PHE A 169 4.58 22.58 -6.27
C PHE A 169 4.63 23.09 -7.73
N THR A 170 3.85 24.11 -8.03
CA THR A 170 4.11 24.92 -9.22
C THR A 170 5.42 25.67 -8.97
N LYS A 171 6.37 25.43 -9.87
CA LYS A 171 7.61 26.20 -9.96
C LYS A 171 7.32 27.68 -10.10
#